data_ae3c361b1c9380f34c2e150e3374db73
#
_entry.id   ae3c361b1c9380f34c2e150e3374db73
#
_cell.length_a   1.000
_cell.length_b   1.000
_cell.length_c   1.000
_cell.angle_alpha   90.00
_cell.angle_beta   90.00
_cell.angle_gamma   90.00
#
_symmetry.space_group_name_H-M   'P 1'
#
loop_
_entity.id
_entity.type
_entity.pdbx_description
1 polymer ?
#
loop_
_entity_poly.entity_id
_entity_poly.type
_entity_poly.pdbx_seq_one_letter_code
_entity_poly.pdbx_strand_id
1 'polypeptide(L)'
;KTAEVVNYCHMVGVSVEGELGTIGDTGTSIEGGMTEVIYTNPEDAKKFVEQTGVDTLAVAIGTCHGLYPKGVTPKLRMDVLEEITKVVDIPLVLHGGSGNPDSEIAEAVRLGIQKVNISSDYKSAFFTKAREILSQEGSGWDPNNLFPECIEAGKAVIKQKMELFNCVGAAKYYRDPVMPQWRQELN
;
A
#
# COMPACT_ATOMS: atom_id res chain seq x y z
N LYS A 1 -18.93 -1.78 -14.08
CA LYS A 1 -18.89 -2.03 -12.63
C LYS A 1 -18.09 -0.94 -11.90
N THR A 2 -16.79 -0.71 -12.22
CA THR A 2 -15.98 0.32 -11.54
C THR A 2 -16.61 1.68 -11.61
N ALA A 3 -17.04 2.17 -12.78
CA ALA A 3 -17.71 3.44 -12.94
C ALA A 3 -19.03 3.55 -12.14
N GLU A 4 -19.76 2.45 -11.98
CA GLU A 4 -20.96 2.41 -11.13
C GLU A 4 -20.61 2.63 -9.65
N VAL A 5 -19.53 1.97 -9.17
CA VAL A 5 -19.04 2.17 -7.80
C VAL A 5 -18.59 3.62 -7.59
N VAL A 6 -17.82 4.16 -8.54
CA VAL A 6 -17.39 5.57 -8.51
C VAL A 6 -18.60 6.52 -8.37
N ASN A 7 -19.61 6.32 -9.21
CA ASN A 7 -20.82 7.17 -9.18
C ASN A 7 -21.51 7.14 -7.80
N TYR A 8 -21.65 5.95 -7.18
CA TYR A 8 -22.26 5.85 -5.84
C TYR A 8 -21.38 6.46 -4.75
N CYS A 9 -20.08 6.21 -4.79
CA CYS A 9 -19.13 6.72 -3.80
C CYS A 9 -19.04 8.26 -3.86
N HIS A 10 -18.98 8.82 -5.05
CA HIS A 10 -18.90 10.27 -5.24
C HIS A 10 -20.15 11.01 -4.75
N MET A 11 -21.34 10.38 -4.80
CA MET A 11 -22.56 10.97 -4.24
C MET A 11 -22.46 11.27 -2.73
N VAL A 12 -21.59 10.57 -2.01
CA VAL A 12 -21.35 10.72 -0.57
C VAL A 12 -19.95 11.22 -0.24
N GLY A 13 -19.20 11.72 -1.23
CA GLY A 13 -17.87 12.29 -1.05
C GLY A 13 -16.78 11.29 -0.71
N VAL A 14 -16.93 10.03 -1.13
CA VAL A 14 -15.95 8.95 -0.92
C VAL A 14 -15.14 8.70 -2.19
N SER A 15 -13.82 8.77 -2.07
CA SER A 15 -12.88 8.47 -3.16
C SER A 15 -12.83 6.97 -3.47
N VAL A 16 -12.55 6.64 -4.73
CA VAL A 16 -12.44 5.26 -5.22
C VAL A 16 -11.07 5.03 -5.82
N GLU A 17 -10.40 3.99 -5.33
CA GLU A 17 -9.16 3.46 -5.92
C GLU A 17 -9.50 2.36 -6.91
N GLY A 18 -8.98 2.48 -8.14
CA GLY A 18 -9.02 1.41 -9.13
C GLY A 18 -7.69 0.65 -9.16
N GLU A 19 -7.70 -0.55 -9.72
CA GLU A 19 -6.50 -1.33 -9.98
C GLU A 19 -6.51 -1.86 -11.41
N LEU A 20 -5.37 -1.76 -12.10
CA LEU A 20 -5.20 -2.28 -13.45
C LEU A 20 -3.87 -3.05 -13.58
N GLY A 21 -3.93 -4.21 -14.24
CA GLY A 21 -2.85 -5.19 -14.26
C GLY A 21 -3.06 -6.25 -13.19
N THR A 22 -2.03 -7.03 -12.88
CA THR A 22 -2.11 -8.09 -11.88
C THR A 22 -0.95 -7.99 -10.89
N ILE A 23 -1.28 -8.10 -9.61
CA ILE A 23 -0.30 -8.23 -8.54
C ILE A 23 0.02 -9.71 -8.37
N GLY A 24 1.30 -10.07 -8.32
CA GLY A 24 1.74 -11.43 -8.10
C GLY A 24 1.46 -11.92 -6.67
N ASP A 25 1.56 -13.23 -6.45
CA ASP A 25 1.45 -13.84 -5.13
C ASP A 25 2.70 -14.68 -4.83
N THR A 26 3.31 -14.46 -3.67
CA THR A 26 4.43 -15.26 -3.18
C THR A 26 3.98 -16.53 -2.45
N GLY A 27 2.66 -16.76 -2.33
CA GLY A 27 2.07 -17.88 -1.58
C GLY A 27 2.10 -17.70 -0.06
N THR A 28 2.51 -16.54 0.43
CA THR A 28 2.61 -16.23 1.88
C THR A 28 1.57 -15.22 2.35
N SER A 29 0.81 -14.63 1.45
CA SER A 29 -0.23 -13.64 1.75
C SER A 29 -1.62 -14.25 1.68
N ILE A 30 -2.48 -13.87 2.63
CA ILE A 30 -3.91 -14.18 2.59
C ILE A 30 -4.67 -13.30 1.57
N GLU A 31 -4.04 -12.25 1.09
CA GLU A 31 -4.63 -11.34 0.10
C GLU A 31 -4.67 -11.97 -1.29
N GLY A 32 -3.89 -13.07 -1.47
CA GLY A 32 -3.80 -13.76 -2.74
C GLY A 32 -3.05 -12.95 -3.80
N GLY A 33 -3.18 -13.34 -5.04
CA GLY A 33 -2.58 -12.71 -6.21
C GLY A 33 -2.64 -13.66 -7.40
N MET A 34 -2.07 -13.24 -8.51
CA MET A 34 -2.02 -14.06 -9.72
C MET A 34 -0.67 -14.76 -9.85
N THR A 35 -0.66 -15.93 -10.44
CA THR A 35 0.59 -16.65 -10.75
C THR A 35 1.38 -15.97 -11.86
N GLU A 36 0.70 -15.21 -12.72
CA GLU A 36 1.29 -14.44 -13.80
C GLU A 36 1.15 -12.93 -13.52
N VAL A 37 2.26 -12.21 -13.62
CA VAL A 37 2.27 -10.75 -13.50
C VAL A 37 1.99 -10.14 -14.86
N ILE A 38 0.85 -9.46 -14.99
CA ILE A 38 0.50 -8.67 -16.17
C ILE A 38 0.76 -7.21 -15.80
N TYR A 39 1.81 -6.62 -16.39
CA TYR A 39 2.13 -5.20 -16.19
C TYR A 39 1.03 -4.30 -16.72
N THR A 40 0.82 -3.18 -16.05
CA THR A 40 -0.13 -2.16 -16.51
C THR A 40 0.33 -1.56 -17.84
N ASN A 41 -0.52 -1.61 -18.86
CA ASN A 41 -0.28 -0.92 -20.11
C ASN A 41 -0.66 0.56 -19.96
N PRO A 42 0.21 1.53 -20.37
CA PRO A 42 -0.07 2.96 -20.19
C PRO A 42 -1.34 3.45 -20.90
N GLU A 43 -1.58 3.00 -22.13
CA GLU A 43 -2.77 3.39 -22.90
C GLU A 43 -4.06 2.84 -22.27
N ASP A 44 -4.00 1.62 -21.73
CA ASP A 44 -5.15 1.02 -21.06
C ASP A 44 -5.37 1.70 -19.69
N ALA A 45 -4.31 2.12 -18.98
CA ALA A 45 -4.42 2.91 -17.76
C ALA A 45 -5.15 4.24 -18.01
N LYS A 46 -4.75 4.97 -19.05
CA LYS A 46 -5.42 6.21 -19.46
C LYS A 46 -6.90 5.99 -19.75
N LYS A 47 -7.22 5.01 -20.60
CA LYS A 47 -8.61 4.66 -20.94
C LYS A 47 -9.42 4.26 -19.71
N PHE A 48 -8.83 3.48 -18.80
CA PHE A 48 -9.49 3.04 -17.58
C PHE A 48 -9.87 4.23 -16.70
N VAL A 49 -8.95 5.17 -16.47
CA VAL A 49 -9.20 6.40 -15.69
C VAL A 49 -10.29 7.24 -16.34
N GLU A 50 -10.20 7.50 -17.65
CA GLU A 50 -11.18 8.30 -18.41
C GLU A 50 -12.58 7.69 -18.39
N GLN A 51 -12.68 6.35 -18.46
CA GLN A 51 -13.96 5.66 -18.52
C GLN A 51 -14.58 5.40 -17.14
N THR A 52 -13.80 5.35 -16.09
CA THR A 52 -14.28 4.99 -14.75
C THR A 52 -14.40 6.18 -13.82
N GLY A 53 -13.54 7.18 -13.98
CA GLY A 53 -13.49 8.35 -13.10
C GLY A 53 -12.94 8.01 -11.69
N VAL A 54 -12.11 6.97 -11.55
CA VAL A 54 -11.44 6.66 -10.27
C VAL A 54 -10.56 7.80 -9.81
N ASP A 55 -10.42 7.98 -8.50
CA ASP A 55 -9.64 9.07 -7.90
C ASP A 55 -8.17 8.73 -7.77
N THR A 56 -7.83 7.45 -7.69
CA THR A 56 -6.46 6.93 -7.68
C THR A 56 -6.37 5.62 -8.45
N LEU A 57 -5.20 5.31 -9.01
CA LEU A 57 -5.00 4.10 -9.78
C LEU A 57 -3.82 3.28 -9.24
N ALA A 58 -4.08 2.07 -8.79
CA ALA A 58 -3.06 1.08 -8.50
C ALA A 58 -2.56 0.44 -9.79
N VAL A 59 -1.23 0.45 -9.97
CA VAL A 59 -0.56 -0.01 -11.19
C VAL A 59 0.36 -1.20 -10.90
N ALA A 60 0.33 -2.18 -11.79
CA ALA A 60 1.17 -3.36 -11.73
C ALA A 60 2.51 -3.11 -12.43
N ILE A 61 3.57 -2.96 -11.64
CA ILE A 61 4.94 -2.75 -12.13
C ILE A 61 5.91 -3.84 -11.65
N GLY A 62 5.39 -4.98 -11.16
CA GLY A 62 6.19 -6.16 -10.82
C GLY A 62 6.26 -6.50 -9.34
N THR A 63 5.39 -5.93 -8.52
CA THR A 63 5.25 -6.31 -7.11
C THR A 63 4.43 -7.59 -6.94
N CYS A 64 4.62 -8.26 -5.79
CA CYS A 64 3.82 -9.39 -5.36
C CYS A 64 3.30 -9.17 -3.93
N HIS A 65 2.17 -9.77 -3.61
CA HIS A 65 1.69 -9.86 -2.23
C HIS A 65 2.50 -10.90 -1.43
N GLY A 66 2.80 -10.59 -0.19
CA GLY A 66 3.54 -11.47 0.71
C GLY A 66 5.02 -11.08 0.87
N LEU A 67 5.78 -11.97 1.51
CA LEU A 67 7.23 -11.84 1.64
C LEU A 67 7.90 -12.72 0.58
N TYR A 68 8.88 -12.16 -0.12
CA TYR A 68 9.62 -12.90 -1.12
C TYR A 68 10.45 -14.03 -0.49
N PRO A 69 10.60 -15.18 -1.17
CA PRO A 69 11.47 -16.25 -0.73
C PRO A 69 12.92 -15.78 -0.60
N LYS A 70 13.70 -16.42 0.29
CA LYS A 70 15.14 -16.13 0.43
C LYS A 70 15.87 -16.25 -0.91
N GLY A 71 16.65 -15.24 -1.24
CA GLY A 71 17.44 -15.20 -2.49
C GLY A 71 16.68 -14.66 -3.70
N VAL A 72 15.38 -14.35 -3.56
CA VAL A 72 14.62 -13.65 -4.60
C VAL A 72 14.63 -12.16 -4.28
N THR A 73 15.21 -11.37 -5.19
CA THR A 73 15.17 -9.91 -5.13
C THR A 73 14.28 -9.41 -6.24
N PRO A 74 13.10 -8.88 -5.93
CA PRO A 74 12.22 -8.33 -6.96
C PRO A 74 12.85 -7.11 -7.61
N LYS A 75 12.52 -6.90 -8.88
CA LYS A 75 12.91 -5.72 -9.63
C LYS A 75 11.66 -5.12 -10.26
N LEU A 76 11.43 -3.85 -9.96
CA LEU A 76 10.27 -3.14 -10.48
C LEU A 76 10.55 -2.59 -11.89
N ARG A 77 9.51 -2.50 -12.70
CA ARG A 77 9.55 -1.94 -14.05
C ARG A 77 9.34 -0.42 -13.97
N MET A 78 10.42 0.30 -13.64
CA MET A 78 10.41 1.76 -13.56
C MET A 78 10.13 2.39 -14.93
N ASP A 79 10.56 1.75 -16.00
CA ASP A 79 10.25 2.15 -17.37
C ASP A 79 8.74 2.17 -17.66
N VAL A 80 8.01 1.16 -17.17
CA VAL A 80 6.54 1.10 -17.26
C VAL A 80 5.90 2.22 -16.44
N LEU A 81 6.40 2.45 -15.21
CA LEU A 81 5.90 3.53 -14.36
C LEU A 81 6.07 4.90 -15.01
N GLU A 82 7.25 5.19 -15.57
CA GLU A 82 7.52 6.45 -16.27
C GLU A 82 6.59 6.69 -17.46
N GLU A 83 6.24 5.64 -18.22
CA GLU A 83 5.29 5.79 -19.32
C GLU A 83 3.85 6.03 -18.81
N ILE A 84 3.45 5.38 -17.70
CA ILE A 84 2.13 5.61 -17.10
C ILE A 84 2.02 7.04 -16.58
N THR A 85 3.04 7.58 -15.92
CA THR A 85 3.01 8.95 -15.37
C THR A 85 2.90 10.04 -16.44
N LYS A 86 3.22 9.73 -17.70
CA LYS A 86 3.06 10.68 -18.83
C LYS A 86 1.61 10.81 -19.30
N VAL A 87 0.77 9.81 -19.01
CA VAL A 87 -0.57 9.69 -19.61
C VAL A 87 -1.70 9.62 -18.56
N VAL A 88 -1.36 9.48 -17.28
CA VAL A 88 -2.30 9.42 -16.15
C VAL A 88 -2.00 10.56 -15.18
N ASP A 89 -2.96 11.45 -14.99
CA ASP A 89 -2.82 12.65 -14.15
C ASP A 89 -3.31 12.48 -12.71
N ILE A 90 -3.95 11.34 -12.38
CA ILE A 90 -4.41 11.05 -11.01
C ILE A 90 -3.31 10.36 -10.19
N PRO A 91 -3.39 10.41 -8.85
CA PRO A 91 -2.43 9.75 -7.97
C PRO A 91 -2.26 8.26 -8.28
N LEU A 92 -1.01 7.80 -8.38
CA LEU A 92 -0.67 6.40 -8.60
C LEU A 92 -0.39 5.67 -7.28
N VAL A 93 -0.79 4.42 -7.23
CA VAL A 93 -0.68 3.55 -6.06
C VAL A 93 0.16 2.32 -6.37
N LEU A 94 0.98 1.89 -5.43
CA LEU A 94 1.74 0.65 -5.49
C LEU A 94 1.22 -0.34 -4.45
N HIS A 95 0.59 -1.42 -4.91
CA HIS A 95 0.24 -2.56 -4.08
C HIS A 95 1.44 -3.51 -3.93
N GLY A 96 1.43 -4.38 -2.92
CA GLY A 96 2.49 -5.36 -2.71
C GLY A 96 3.85 -4.73 -2.38
N GLY A 97 3.88 -3.60 -1.68
CA GLY A 97 5.12 -2.87 -1.36
C GLY A 97 6.04 -3.58 -0.36
N SER A 98 5.53 -4.54 0.42
CA SER A 98 6.32 -5.29 1.40
C SER A 98 7.38 -6.18 0.75
N GLY A 99 8.54 -6.32 1.39
CA GLY A 99 9.60 -7.24 0.94
C GLY A 99 10.39 -6.79 -0.29
N ASN A 100 10.04 -5.66 -0.90
CA ASN A 100 10.81 -5.09 -2.00
C ASN A 100 12.06 -4.38 -1.46
N PRO A 101 13.15 -4.28 -2.24
CA PRO A 101 14.30 -3.46 -1.87
C PRO A 101 13.90 -2.00 -1.66
N ASP A 102 14.42 -1.38 -0.59
CA ASP A 102 14.11 0.01 -0.28
C ASP A 102 14.47 0.97 -1.43
N SER A 103 15.55 0.68 -2.17
CA SER A 103 15.94 1.48 -3.36
C SER A 103 14.90 1.43 -4.48
N GLU A 104 14.26 0.28 -4.71
CA GLU A 104 13.23 0.13 -5.74
C GLU A 104 11.97 0.93 -5.34
N ILE A 105 11.57 0.84 -4.08
CA ILE A 105 10.39 1.59 -3.59
C ILE A 105 10.67 3.10 -3.57
N ALA A 106 11.84 3.53 -3.09
CA ALA A 106 12.21 4.94 -3.10
C ALA A 106 12.21 5.53 -4.52
N GLU A 107 12.72 4.78 -5.50
CA GLU A 107 12.71 5.19 -6.90
C GLU A 107 11.28 5.25 -7.46
N ALA A 108 10.41 4.29 -7.15
CA ALA A 108 9.00 4.32 -7.56
C ALA A 108 8.28 5.56 -7.00
N VAL A 109 8.52 5.89 -5.71
CA VAL A 109 7.98 7.11 -5.08
C VAL A 109 8.51 8.37 -5.78
N ARG A 110 9.81 8.42 -6.09
CA ARG A 110 10.42 9.55 -6.81
C ARG A 110 9.82 9.73 -8.20
N LEU A 111 9.46 8.65 -8.88
CA LEU A 111 8.88 8.64 -10.21
C LEU A 111 7.37 8.90 -10.24
N GLY A 112 6.69 8.96 -9.10
CA GLY A 112 5.28 9.38 -9.08
C GLY A 112 4.31 8.46 -8.35
N ILE A 113 4.77 7.41 -7.68
CA ILE A 113 3.91 6.67 -6.75
C ILE A 113 3.64 7.54 -5.52
N GLN A 114 2.37 7.77 -5.21
CA GLN A 114 1.92 8.65 -4.12
C GLN A 114 1.32 7.89 -2.94
N LYS A 115 1.00 6.61 -3.10
CA LYS A 115 0.53 5.72 -2.04
C LYS A 115 1.18 4.35 -2.20
N VAL A 116 1.68 3.78 -1.10
CA VAL A 116 2.24 2.41 -1.07
C VAL A 116 1.54 1.60 -0.01
N ASN A 117 1.06 0.41 -0.37
CA ASN A 117 0.45 -0.52 0.59
C ASN A 117 1.52 -1.42 1.21
N ILE A 118 1.63 -1.38 2.54
CA ILE A 118 2.54 -2.20 3.35
C ILE A 118 1.70 -3.04 4.32
N SER A 119 1.83 -4.35 4.24
CA SER A 119 1.13 -5.31 5.11
C SER A 119 2.09 -6.33 5.70
N SER A 120 2.76 -7.11 4.86
CA SER A 120 3.58 -8.26 5.29
C SER A 120 4.79 -7.86 6.13
N ASP A 121 5.44 -6.73 5.85
CA ASP A 121 6.57 -6.24 6.65
C ASP A 121 6.13 -5.94 8.10
N TYR A 122 4.99 -5.24 8.25
CA TYR A 122 4.41 -4.95 9.56
C TYR A 122 4.02 -6.23 10.31
N LYS A 123 3.26 -7.11 9.66
CA LYS A 123 2.83 -8.40 10.24
C LYS A 123 4.03 -9.25 10.66
N SER A 124 5.07 -9.31 9.82
CA SER A 124 6.28 -10.06 10.11
C SER A 124 6.98 -9.56 11.38
N ALA A 125 7.17 -8.25 11.53
CA ALA A 125 7.78 -7.66 12.71
C ALA A 125 6.95 -7.93 13.96
N PHE A 126 5.64 -7.69 13.89
CA PHE A 126 4.70 -7.92 14.99
C PHE A 126 4.71 -9.38 15.46
N PHE A 127 4.53 -10.32 14.55
CA PHE A 127 4.45 -11.73 14.92
C PHE A 127 5.80 -12.36 15.26
N THR A 128 6.91 -11.82 14.77
CA THR A 128 8.25 -12.23 15.21
C THR A 128 8.44 -11.86 16.68
N LYS A 129 8.09 -10.64 17.06
CA LYS A 129 8.15 -10.20 18.46
C LYS A 129 7.19 -11.01 19.35
N ALA A 130 5.98 -11.30 18.89
CA ALA A 130 5.03 -12.12 19.61
C ALA A 130 5.59 -13.53 19.89
N ARG A 131 6.20 -14.19 18.88
CA ARG A 131 6.84 -15.50 19.09
C ARG A 131 8.00 -15.45 20.07
N GLU A 132 8.83 -14.40 20.00
CA GLU A 132 9.94 -14.18 20.94
C GLU A 132 9.42 -14.11 22.39
N ILE A 133 8.41 -13.30 22.65
CA ILE A 133 7.83 -13.14 24.01
C ILE A 133 7.19 -14.46 24.46
N LEU A 134 6.37 -15.08 23.63
CA LEU A 134 5.63 -16.30 23.99
C LEU A 134 6.55 -17.53 24.15
N SER A 135 7.78 -17.48 23.62
CA SER A 135 8.78 -18.56 23.83
C SER A 135 9.47 -18.48 25.19
N GLN A 136 9.32 -17.39 25.94
CA GLN A 136 9.92 -17.22 27.26
C GLN A 136 9.06 -17.91 28.33
N GLU A 137 9.73 -18.64 29.23
CA GLU A 137 9.06 -19.30 30.34
C GLU A 137 8.43 -18.26 31.29
N GLY A 138 7.15 -18.44 31.62
CA GLY A 138 6.38 -17.49 32.45
C GLY A 138 5.91 -16.25 31.70
N SER A 139 6.10 -16.15 30.38
CA SER A 139 5.46 -15.12 29.58
C SER A 139 3.96 -15.26 29.71
N GLY A 140 3.33 -14.29 30.37
CA GLY A 140 1.91 -14.32 30.63
C GLY A 140 1.10 -14.25 29.33
N TRP A 141 -0.07 -14.80 29.37
CA TRP A 141 -1.04 -14.82 28.26
C TRP A 141 -1.92 -13.56 28.27
N ASP A 142 -1.54 -12.57 29.08
CA ASP A 142 -2.26 -11.30 29.12
C ASP A 142 -1.89 -10.46 27.90
N PRO A 143 -2.87 -10.10 27.06
CA PRO A 143 -2.66 -9.22 25.91
C PRO A 143 -1.97 -7.88 26.26
N ASN A 144 -2.21 -7.36 27.45
CA ASN A 144 -1.58 -6.13 27.91
C ASN A 144 -0.06 -6.25 28.12
N ASN A 145 0.44 -7.47 28.33
CA ASN A 145 1.88 -7.74 28.42
C ASN A 145 2.49 -8.10 27.07
N LEU A 146 1.70 -8.72 26.18
CA LEU A 146 2.16 -9.18 24.87
C LEU A 146 2.16 -8.06 23.81
N PHE A 147 1.04 -7.37 23.67
CA PHE A 147 0.84 -6.47 22.54
C PHE A 147 1.68 -5.20 22.55
N PRO A 148 2.01 -4.56 23.67
CA PRO A 148 2.80 -3.33 23.65
C PRO A 148 4.13 -3.47 22.90
N GLU A 149 4.92 -4.51 23.16
CA GLU A 149 6.19 -4.75 22.48
C GLU A 149 5.98 -5.13 21.00
N CYS A 150 4.94 -5.91 20.71
CA CYS A 150 4.59 -6.23 19.32
C CYS A 150 4.20 -4.99 18.52
N ILE A 151 3.46 -4.07 19.13
CA ILE A 151 3.07 -2.79 18.54
C ILE A 151 4.32 -1.92 18.29
N GLU A 152 5.25 -1.84 19.25
CA GLU A 152 6.48 -1.07 19.05
C GLU A 152 7.33 -1.65 17.91
N ALA A 153 7.42 -2.97 17.77
CA ALA A 153 8.10 -3.59 16.63
C ALA A 153 7.43 -3.22 15.29
N GLY A 154 6.10 -3.23 15.23
CA GLY A 154 5.35 -2.79 14.06
C GLY A 154 5.52 -1.29 13.78
N LYS A 155 5.49 -0.44 14.81
CA LYS A 155 5.73 1.01 14.70
C LYS A 155 7.11 1.33 14.13
N ALA A 156 8.14 0.54 14.48
CA ALA A 156 9.48 0.72 13.91
C ALA A 156 9.48 0.54 12.39
N VAL A 157 8.77 -0.47 11.88
CA VAL A 157 8.58 -0.67 10.43
C VAL A 157 7.86 0.51 9.80
N ILE A 158 6.74 0.96 10.40
CA ILE A 158 5.97 2.09 9.84
C ILE A 158 6.85 3.35 9.77
N LYS A 159 7.61 3.66 10.83
CA LYS A 159 8.51 4.83 10.84
C LYS A 159 9.55 4.75 9.72
N GLN A 160 10.21 3.60 9.56
CA GLN A 160 11.15 3.38 8.46
C GLN A 160 10.49 3.60 7.09
N LYS A 161 9.29 3.07 6.87
CA LYS A 161 8.58 3.25 5.60
C LYS A 161 8.15 4.70 5.39
N MET A 162 7.75 5.42 6.43
CA MET A 162 7.45 6.86 6.33
C MET A 162 8.67 7.69 5.90
N GLU A 163 9.85 7.36 6.42
CA GLU A 163 11.11 7.98 5.99
C GLU A 163 11.40 7.64 4.53
N LEU A 164 11.32 6.35 4.17
CA LEU A 164 11.55 5.86 2.81
C LEU A 164 10.64 6.52 1.77
N PHE A 165 9.35 6.74 2.12
CA PHE A 165 8.35 7.36 1.25
C PHE A 165 8.39 8.89 1.27
N ASN A 166 9.34 9.49 2.00
CA ASN A 166 9.50 10.94 2.12
C ASN A 166 8.22 11.65 2.61
N CYS A 167 7.42 10.98 3.48
CA CYS A 167 6.17 11.54 4.01
C CYS A 167 6.28 12.06 5.45
N VAL A 168 7.48 12.05 6.04
CA VAL A 168 7.71 12.59 7.39
C VAL A 168 7.44 14.09 7.40
N GLY A 169 6.61 14.55 8.34
CA GLY A 169 6.22 15.95 8.47
C GLY A 169 5.09 16.39 7.52
N ALA A 170 4.57 15.49 6.67
CA ALA A 170 3.47 15.79 5.75
C ALA A 170 2.15 16.13 6.47
N ALA A 171 1.99 15.75 7.74
CA ALA A 171 0.81 16.10 8.54
C ALA A 171 0.51 17.62 8.59
N LYS A 172 1.52 18.47 8.36
CA LYS A 172 1.33 19.92 8.26
C LYS A 172 0.36 20.35 7.13
N TYR A 173 0.22 19.54 6.09
CA TYR A 173 -0.70 19.81 4.99
C TYR A 173 -2.16 19.43 5.31
N TYR A 174 -2.39 18.73 6.44
CA TYR A 174 -3.70 18.26 6.88
C TYR A 174 -4.15 18.91 8.19
N ARG A 175 -3.58 20.07 8.54
CA ARG A 175 -3.78 20.73 9.86
C ARG A 175 -5.19 21.19 10.14
N ASP A 176 -5.96 21.45 9.07
CA ASP A 176 -7.38 21.79 9.19
C ASP A 176 -8.21 20.76 8.36
N PRO A 177 -8.41 19.54 8.86
CA PRO A 177 -9.35 18.66 8.21
C PRO A 177 -10.72 19.34 8.23
N VAL A 178 -11.24 19.67 7.06
CA VAL A 178 -12.64 20.07 6.93
C VAL A 178 -13.47 18.88 7.40
N MET A 179 -13.94 18.96 8.65
CA MET A 179 -14.83 17.94 9.19
C MET A 179 -16.06 17.86 8.27
N PRO A 180 -16.42 16.69 7.76
CA PRO A 180 -17.63 16.53 6.97
C PRO A 180 -18.81 17.13 7.72
N GLN A 181 -19.68 17.85 7.02
CA GLN A 181 -20.83 18.55 7.62
C GLN A 181 -21.66 17.66 8.57
N TRP A 182 -21.87 16.38 8.20
CA TRP A 182 -22.60 15.44 9.04
C TRP A 182 -21.95 15.16 10.41
N ARG A 183 -20.62 15.35 10.55
CA ARG A 183 -19.93 15.25 11.85
C ARG A 183 -20.07 16.52 12.69
N GLN A 184 -20.29 17.66 12.06
CA GLN A 184 -20.52 18.92 12.77
C GLN A 184 -21.93 18.96 13.41
N GLU A 185 -22.87 18.21 12.85
CA GLU A 185 -24.26 18.11 13.32
C GLU A 185 -24.44 17.12 14.49
N LEU A 186 -23.41 16.31 14.81
CA LEU A 186 -23.44 15.33 15.90
C LEU A 186 -22.82 15.81 17.22
N ASN A 187 -22.30 17.03 17.28
CA ASN A 187 -21.78 17.73 18.46
C ASN A 187 -22.69 18.89 18.84
#